data_e4847c38308e65e98eb19c017e36fd42
#
_entry.id   e4847c38308e65e98eb19c017e36fd42
#
_cell.length_a   1.000
_cell.length_b   1.000
_cell.length_c   1.000
_cell.angle_alpha   90.00
_cell.angle_beta   90.00
_cell.angle_gamma   90.00
#
_symmetry.space_group_name_H-M   'P 1'
#
loop_
_entity.id
_entity.type
_entity.pdbx_description
1 polymer ?
#
loop_
_entity_poly.entity_id
_entity_poly.type
_entity_poly.pdbx_seq_one_letter_code
_entity_poly.pdbx_strand_id
1 'polypeptide(L)'
;MTSTVRIGGFSVSDEAERAREALVALRAEVGKAVVGHDAAVTGLIVALLCRGHVLIEGVPGVAKTLLVRALAAALDLGTTRIQFTPDLMPGDVTGSIVYDTHSAEFSFRQGPVFTNLLLADEINRTPPKTQSALLEAMEERQVSVDGRPRALPDPFVVIATQNPVEYEGTYPLPEAQLDRFLLKLTMPLPSREEEVGILHRHATGFDPMNLAAAGVTPVAGPAELAAARAAVRTVALAPEVIGYVVDLCRATRHSPAVRLGVSPRGATALMTAARTWAWLSGRDYVTPDDVKTLARPALRHRVELRAEAELEGASPDGVLDTVLATVPVPR
;
A
#
# COMPACT_ATOMS: atom_id res chain seq x y z
N MET A 1 -21.72 25.31 -20.26
CA MET A 1 -22.79 24.28 -20.40
C MET A 1 -22.14 22.93 -20.29
N THR A 2 -22.14 22.38 -19.08
CA THR A 2 -21.54 21.06 -18.79
C THR A 2 -22.60 19.99 -19.08
N SER A 3 -22.37 19.21 -20.12
CA SER A 3 -23.25 18.10 -20.50
C SER A 3 -23.15 16.97 -19.46
N THR A 4 -24.17 16.83 -18.63
CA THR A 4 -24.30 15.74 -17.66
C THR A 4 -24.71 14.46 -18.39
N VAL A 5 -23.79 13.53 -18.55
CA VAL A 5 -24.10 12.20 -19.11
C VAL A 5 -24.79 11.37 -18.02
N ARG A 6 -26.05 11.03 -18.20
CA ARG A 6 -26.79 10.10 -17.34
C ARG A 6 -26.63 8.68 -17.88
N ILE A 7 -26.01 7.82 -17.09
CA ILE A 7 -26.03 6.37 -17.28
C ILE A 7 -26.71 5.78 -16.02
N GLY A 8 -27.90 5.26 -16.14
CA GLY A 8 -28.57 4.55 -15.06
C GLY A 8 -29.01 5.42 -13.87
N GLY A 9 -29.82 6.45 -14.07
CA GLY A 9 -30.58 7.13 -13.00
C GLY A 9 -29.81 8.06 -12.04
N PHE A 10 -28.49 7.99 -11.99
CA PHE A 10 -27.63 8.82 -11.14
C PHE A 10 -26.65 9.66 -11.98
N SER A 11 -26.27 10.84 -11.47
CA SER A 11 -25.19 11.63 -12.08
C SER A 11 -23.83 11.03 -11.73
N VAL A 12 -22.81 11.22 -12.58
CA VAL A 12 -21.42 10.78 -12.31
C VAL A 12 -20.90 11.37 -10.98
N SER A 13 -21.39 12.55 -10.57
CA SER A 13 -21.06 13.17 -9.29
C SER A 13 -21.63 12.40 -8.08
N ASP A 14 -22.86 11.87 -8.19
CA ASP A 14 -23.52 11.15 -7.09
C ASP A 14 -22.90 9.76 -6.87
N GLU A 15 -22.40 9.13 -7.92
CA GLU A 15 -21.70 7.86 -7.85
C GLU A 15 -20.32 8.00 -7.20
N ALA A 16 -19.60 9.06 -7.57
CA ALA A 16 -18.30 9.39 -6.98
C ALA A 16 -18.43 9.74 -5.49
N GLU A 17 -19.46 10.47 -5.10
CA GLU A 17 -19.72 10.84 -3.70
C GLU A 17 -20.02 9.59 -2.86
N ARG A 18 -20.92 8.72 -3.32
CA ARG A 18 -21.21 7.44 -2.63
C ARG A 18 -19.99 6.56 -2.51
N ALA A 19 -19.17 6.47 -3.56
CA ALA A 19 -17.91 5.74 -3.52
C ALA A 19 -16.95 6.32 -2.47
N ARG A 20 -16.88 7.63 -2.33
CA ARG A 20 -16.08 8.31 -1.30
C ARG A 20 -16.57 7.99 0.11
N GLU A 21 -17.88 8.12 0.35
CA GLU A 21 -18.48 7.80 1.65
C GLU A 21 -18.23 6.34 2.05
N ALA A 22 -18.40 5.40 1.12
CA ALA A 22 -18.14 3.99 1.32
C ALA A 22 -16.66 3.73 1.68
N LEU A 23 -15.72 4.38 0.99
CA LEU A 23 -14.29 4.23 1.25
C LEU A 23 -13.84 4.91 2.56
N VAL A 24 -14.47 6.00 2.94
CA VAL A 24 -14.25 6.65 4.25
C VAL A 24 -14.77 5.75 5.38
N ALA A 25 -15.91 5.08 5.17
CA ALA A 25 -16.50 4.15 6.13
C ALA A 25 -15.60 2.91 6.39
N LEU A 26 -14.71 2.54 5.45
CA LEU A 26 -13.76 1.44 5.64
C LEU A 26 -12.92 1.55 6.91
N ARG A 27 -12.54 2.78 7.32
CA ARG A 27 -11.78 2.98 8.56
C ARG A 27 -12.56 2.51 9.79
N ALA A 28 -13.82 2.90 9.86
CA ALA A 28 -14.68 2.49 10.97
C ALA A 28 -14.93 0.98 10.94
N GLU A 29 -15.08 0.41 9.76
CA GLU A 29 -15.33 -1.01 9.56
C GLU A 29 -14.13 -1.86 10.00
N VAL A 30 -12.93 -1.51 9.53
CA VAL A 30 -11.67 -2.16 9.94
C VAL A 30 -11.43 -1.96 11.44
N GLY A 31 -11.76 -0.80 11.98
CA GLY A 31 -11.65 -0.46 13.41
C GLY A 31 -12.47 -1.37 14.34
N LYS A 32 -13.48 -2.10 13.83
CA LYS A 32 -14.20 -3.12 14.61
C LYS A 32 -13.31 -4.31 14.97
N ALA A 33 -12.35 -4.65 14.12
CA ALA A 33 -11.44 -5.77 14.33
C ALA A 33 -10.05 -5.32 14.82
N VAL A 34 -9.55 -4.19 14.33
CA VAL A 34 -8.20 -3.70 14.60
C VAL A 34 -8.26 -2.45 15.44
N VAL A 35 -7.53 -2.42 16.55
CA VAL A 35 -7.40 -1.24 17.43
C VAL A 35 -6.16 -0.46 17.03
N GLY A 36 -6.29 0.85 16.92
CA GLY A 36 -5.20 1.71 16.45
C GLY A 36 -4.95 1.57 14.94
N HIS A 37 -3.80 2.03 14.49
CA HIS A 37 -3.34 1.90 13.10
C HIS A 37 -4.20 2.61 12.04
N ASP A 38 -4.97 3.62 12.40
CA ASP A 38 -5.79 4.43 11.46
C ASP A 38 -5.00 4.99 10.29
N ALA A 39 -3.76 5.40 10.53
CA ALA A 39 -2.86 5.88 9.49
C ALA A 39 -2.50 4.78 8.49
N ALA A 40 -2.30 3.53 8.96
CA ALA A 40 -2.03 2.39 8.10
C ALA A 40 -3.26 2.04 7.25
N VAL A 41 -4.47 2.00 7.85
CA VAL A 41 -5.72 1.80 7.11
C VAL A 41 -5.88 2.85 6.00
N THR A 42 -5.68 4.11 6.34
CA THR A 42 -5.77 5.23 5.38
C THR A 42 -4.75 5.08 4.25
N GLY A 43 -3.49 4.75 4.58
CA GLY A 43 -2.45 4.49 3.59
C GLY A 43 -2.78 3.32 2.65
N LEU A 44 -3.39 2.26 3.17
CA LEU A 44 -3.85 1.13 2.36
C LEU A 44 -5.00 1.53 1.41
N ILE A 45 -5.95 2.35 1.86
CA ILE A 45 -7.03 2.89 0.99
C ILE A 45 -6.43 3.76 -0.11
N VAL A 46 -5.50 4.66 0.22
CA VAL A 46 -4.79 5.48 -0.77
C VAL A 46 -4.07 4.59 -1.79
N ALA A 47 -3.36 3.56 -1.34
CA ALA A 47 -2.65 2.66 -2.23
C ALA A 47 -3.60 1.86 -3.15
N LEU A 48 -4.73 1.40 -2.64
CA LEU A 48 -5.77 0.74 -3.44
C LEU A 48 -6.28 1.64 -4.57
N LEU A 49 -6.57 2.90 -4.26
CA LEU A 49 -7.04 3.86 -5.25
C LEU A 49 -5.97 4.24 -6.27
N CYS A 50 -4.72 4.34 -5.85
CA CYS A 50 -3.57 4.59 -6.73
C CYS A 50 -3.14 3.36 -7.54
N ARG A 51 -3.75 2.19 -7.32
CA ARG A 51 -3.27 0.90 -7.85
C ARG A 51 -1.81 0.64 -7.47
N GLY A 52 -1.39 1.11 -6.30
CA GLY A 52 -0.04 0.98 -5.77
C GLY A 52 0.08 -0.17 -4.79
N HIS A 53 1.30 -0.58 -4.51
CA HIS A 53 1.64 -1.60 -3.54
C HIS A 53 2.18 -0.95 -2.27
N VAL A 54 2.11 -1.65 -1.14
CA VAL A 54 2.48 -1.10 0.17
C VAL A 54 3.51 -1.99 0.84
N LEU A 55 4.52 -1.36 1.41
CA LEU A 55 5.45 -2.00 2.33
C LEU A 55 5.06 -1.60 3.75
N ILE A 56 4.80 -2.57 4.62
CA ILE A 56 4.51 -2.34 6.04
C ILE A 56 5.72 -2.75 6.86
N GLU A 57 6.24 -1.82 7.62
CA GLU A 57 7.30 -2.07 8.57
C GLU A 57 6.75 -2.03 10.01
N GLY A 58 7.06 -3.04 10.79
CA GLY A 58 6.62 -3.13 12.17
C GLY A 58 7.07 -4.43 12.81
N VAL A 59 7.18 -4.42 14.13
CA VAL A 59 7.56 -5.61 14.91
C VAL A 59 6.51 -6.73 14.76
N PRO A 60 6.86 -7.99 15.06
CA PRO A 60 5.89 -9.07 15.13
C PRO A 60 4.78 -8.77 16.15
N GLY A 61 3.57 -9.26 15.87
CA GLY A 61 2.45 -9.13 16.82
C GLY A 61 1.61 -7.85 16.75
N VAL A 62 1.96 -6.87 15.90
CA VAL A 62 1.17 -5.63 15.74
C VAL A 62 -0.05 -5.75 14.80
N ALA A 63 -0.62 -6.93 14.69
CA ALA A 63 -1.85 -7.21 13.94
C ALA A 63 -1.81 -6.94 12.42
N LYS A 64 -0.64 -6.96 11.76
CA LYS A 64 -0.51 -6.75 10.29
C LYS A 64 -1.43 -7.65 9.47
N THR A 65 -1.44 -8.95 9.77
CA THR A 65 -2.31 -9.93 9.09
C THR A 65 -3.79 -9.68 9.33
N LEU A 66 -4.18 -9.32 10.57
CA LEU A 66 -5.55 -9.01 10.92
C LEU A 66 -6.04 -7.75 10.19
N LEU A 67 -5.20 -6.72 10.10
CA LEU A 67 -5.47 -5.49 9.36
C LEU A 67 -5.82 -5.77 7.89
N VAL A 68 -4.99 -6.57 7.21
CA VAL A 68 -5.21 -6.89 5.78
C VAL A 68 -6.46 -7.73 5.58
N ARG A 69 -6.72 -8.70 6.47
CA ARG A 69 -7.93 -9.53 6.41
C ARG A 69 -9.20 -8.71 6.68
N ALA A 70 -9.17 -7.82 7.66
CA ALA A 70 -10.30 -6.94 7.96
C ALA A 70 -10.59 -5.98 6.80
N LEU A 71 -9.55 -5.41 6.18
CA LEU A 71 -9.69 -4.56 5.01
C LEU A 71 -10.28 -5.32 3.81
N ALA A 72 -9.80 -6.55 3.56
CA ALA A 72 -10.31 -7.38 2.47
C ALA A 72 -11.79 -7.74 2.68
N ALA A 73 -12.17 -8.12 3.90
CA ALA A 73 -13.55 -8.44 4.24
C ALA A 73 -14.47 -7.20 4.09
N ALA A 74 -14.00 -6.02 4.49
CA ALA A 74 -14.78 -4.78 4.35
C ALA A 74 -14.88 -4.27 2.89
N LEU A 75 -14.02 -4.78 1.99
CA LEU A 75 -14.01 -4.44 0.55
C LEU A 75 -14.62 -5.50 -0.35
N ASP A 76 -15.09 -6.62 0.19
CA ASP A 76 -15.54 -7.79 -0.58
C ASP A 76 -14.50 -8.24 -1.63
N LEU A 77 -13.23 -8.26 -1.25
CA LEU A 77 -12.12 -8.64 -2.10
C LEU A 77 -11.47 -9.94 -1.66
N GLY A 78 -11.05 -10.74 -2.64
CA GLY A 78 -10.25 -11.93 -2.40
C GLY A 78 -8.91 -11.57 -1.77
N THR A 79 -8.51 -12.31 -0.72
CA THR A 79 -7.21 -12.13 -0.07
C THR A 79 -6.47 -13.45 0.09
N THR A 80 -5.17 -13.42 -0.11
CA THR A 80 -4.28 -14.55 0.12
C THR A 80 -3.08 -14.08 0.94
N ARG A 81 -2.64 -14.91 1.88
CA ARG A 81 -1.40 -14.69 2.62
C ARG A 81 -0.35 -15.71 2.19
N ILE A 82 0.84 -15.25 1.96
CA ILE A 82 2.03 -16.09 1.77
C ILE A 82 3.11 -15.66 2.77
N GLN A 83 3.65 -16.63 3.50
CA GLN A 83 4.80 -16.42 4.37
C GLN A 83 6.07 -16.64 3.54
N PHE A 84 6.91 -15.63 3.46
CA PHE A 84 8.19 -15.72 2.76
C PHE A 84 9.22 -16.41 3.66
N THR A 85 9.79 -17.49 3.14
CA THR A 85 10.79 -18.32 3.82
C THR A 85 12.03 -18.52 2.93
N PRO A 86 13.18 -18.88 3.47
CA PRO A 86 14.40 -19.06 2.69
C PRO A 86 14.32 -20.11 1.57
N ASP A 87 13.43 -21.08 1.71
CA ASP A 87 13.20 -22.19 0.77
C ASP A 87 12.11 -21.92 -0.27
N LEU A 88 11.37 -20.79 -0.14
CA LEU A 88 10.29 -20.42 -1.06
C LEU A 88 10.83 -20.17 -2.48
N MET A 89 10.25 -20.85 -3.46
CA MET A 89 10.64 -20.71 -4.87
C MET A 89 9.72 -19.75 -5.64
N PRO A 90 10.17 -19.15 -6.75
CA PRO A 90 9.34 -18.28 -7.60
C PRO A 90 8.03 -18.94 -8.02
N GLY A 91 8.04 -20.22 -8.38
CA GLY A 91 6.84 -20.97 -8.77
C GLY A 91 5.81 -21.15 -7.66
N ASP A 92 6.24 -21.12 -6.38
CA ASP A 92 5.32 -21.18 -5.25
C ASP A 92 4.52 -19.88 -5.11
N VAL A 93 5.05 -18.78 -5.61
CA VAL A 93 4.41 -17.45 -5.62
C VAL A 93 3.54 -17.25 -6.86
N THR A 94 4.10 -17.51 -8.05
CA THR A 94 3.46 -17.21 -9.34
C THR A 94 2.61 -18.36 -9.90
N GLY A 95 2.81 -19.56 -9.38
CA GLY A 95 2.24 -20.77 -9.94
C GLY A 95 3.18 -21.48 -10.90
N SER A 96 2.84 -22.71 -11.23
CA SER A 96 3.66 -23.61 -12.04
C SER A 96 2.83 -24.48 -12.95
N ILE A 97 3.46 -25.04 -13.97
CA ILE A 97 2.86 -26.09 -14.80
C ILE A 97 3.00 -27.41 -14.07
N VAL A 98 1.88 -28.10 -13.93
CA VAL A 98 1.79 -29.41 -13.27
C VAL A 98 1.29 -30.43 -14.30
N TYR A 99 1.95 -31.58 -14.34
CA TYR A 99 1.50 -32.72 -15.14
C TYR A 99 0.40 -33.48 -14.37
N ASP A 100 -0.80 -33.56 -14.96
CA ASP A 100 -1.87 -34.37 -14.41
C ASP A 100 -1.74 -35.80 -14.97
N THR A 101 -1.47 -36.75 -14.09
CA THR A 101 -1.31 -38.15 -14.45
C THR A 101 -2.60 -38.84 -14.87
N HIS A 102 -3.79 -38.30 -14.52
CA HIS A 102 -5.08 -38.86 -14.89
C HIS A 102 -5.48 -38.43 -16.30
N SER A 103 -5.29 -37.19 -16.63
CA SER A 103 -5.61 -36.64 -17.97
C SER A 103 -4.45 -36.76 -18.94
N ALA A 104 -3.24 -37.07 -18.47
CA ALA A 104 -1.98 -37.05 -19.24
C ALA A 104 -1.70 -35.70 -19.90
N GLU A 105 -2.14 -34.60 -19.27
CA GLU A 105 -1.99 -33.23 -19.77
C GLU A 105 -1.19 -32.36 -18.80
N PHE A 106 -0.55 -31.34 -19.34
CA PHE A 106 0.06 -30.27 -18.57
C PHE A 106 -0.97 -29.18 -18.32
N SER A 107 -1.20 -28.84 -17.07
CA SER A 107 -2.10 -27.75 -16.66
C SER A 107 -1.35 -26.70 -15.83
N PHE A 108 -1.78 -25.44 -15.96
CA PHE A 108 -1.26 -24.38 -15.10
C PHE A 108 -2.00 -24.34 -13.78
N ARG A 109 -1.27 -24.53 -12.70
CA ARG A 109 -1.77 -24.30 -11.34
C ARG A 109 -1.41 -22.89 -10.89
N GLN A 110 -2.43 -22.07 -10.67
CA GLN A 110 -2.26 -20.69 -10.18
C GLN A 110 -1.58 -20.66 -8.82
N GLY A 111 -0.65 -19.72 -8.65
CA GLY A 111 -0.02 -19.42 -7.37
C GLY A 111 -0.81 -18.37 -6.56
N PRO A 112 -0.35 -18.07 -5.34
CA PRO A 112 -0.99 -17.10 -4.44
C PRO A 112 -1.16 -15.69 -4.99
N VAL A 113 -0.39 -15.29 -6.01
CA VAL A 113 -0.52 -13.95 -6.63
C VAL A 113 -1.84 -13.75 -7.36
N PHE A 114 -2.58 -14.82 -7.69
CA PHE A 114 -3.88 -14.72 -8.34
C PHE A 114 -4.99 -14.39 -7.31
N THR A 115 -4.86 -13.21 -6.71
CA THR A 115 -5.78 -12.66 -5.70
C THR A 115 -5.85 -11.15 -5.84
N ASN A 116 -6.83 -10.50 -5.18
CA ASN A 116 -6.92 -9.03 -5.18
C ASN A 116 -5.94 -8.40 -4.19
N LEU A 117 -5.90 -8.91 -2.95
CA LEU A 117 -4.99 -8.46 -1.91
C LEU A 117 -4.06 -9.60 -1.53
N LEU A 118 -2.79 -9.45 -1.86
CA LEU A 118 -1.76 -10.39 -1.46
C LEU A 118 -0.99 -9.84 -0.26
N LEU A 119 -1.08 -10.53 0.89
CA LEU A 119 -0.19 -10.29 2.01
C LEU A 119 1.08 -11.12 1.84
N ALA A 120 2.18 -10.46 1.46
CA ALA A 120 3.51 -11.04 1.36
C ALA A 120 4.25 -10.82 2.68
N ASP A 121 4.14 -11.80 3.59
CA ASP A 121 4.64 -11.64 4.96
C ASP A 121 6.13 -11.97 5.03
N GLU A 122 6.93 -11.07 5.62
CA GLU A 122 8.38 -11.16 5.79
C GLU A 122 9.15 -11.33 4.44
N ILE A 123 8.87 -10.47 3.48
CA ILE A 123 9.42 -10.55 2.11
C ILE A 123 10.97 -10.59 2.09
N ASN A 124 11.61 -10.02 3.11
CA ASN A 124 13.07 -10.00 3.26
C ASN A 124 13.69 -11.34 3.71
N ARG A 125 12.88 -12.36 4.04
CA ARG A 125 13.38 -13.71 4.40
C ARG A 125 13.64 -14.64 3.23
N THR A 126 13.19 -14.30 2.03
CA THR A 126 13.36 -15.15 0.84
C THR A 126 14.48 -14.66 -0.06
N PRO A 127 15.14 -15.55 -0.82
CA PRO A 127 16.22 -15.17 -1.73
C PRO A 127 15.76 -14.16 -2.81
N PRO A 128 16.68 -13.35 -3.34
CA PRO A 128 16.38 -12.29 -4.33
C PRO A 128 15.64 -12.77 -5.57
N LYS A 129 15.82 -14.00 -5.99
CA LYS A 129 15.14 -14.58 -7.16
C LYS A 129 13.63 -14.67 -6.96
N THR A 130 13.18 -15.08 -5.78
CA THR A 130 11.76 -15.18 -5.44
C THR A 130 11.15 -13.79 -5.18
N GLN A 131 11.90 -12.89 -4.52
CA GLN A 131 11.51 -11.48 -4.40
C GLN A 131 11.26 -10.86 -5.78
N SER A 132 12.19 -11.06 -6.73
CA SER A 132 12.10 -10.51 -8.09
C SER A 132 10.87 -11.00 -8.84
N ALA A 133 10.46 -12.26 -8.68
CA ALA A 133 9.26 -12.79 -9.31
C ALA A 133 7.97 -12.09 -8.82
N LEU A 134 7.87 -11.81 -7.51
CA LEU A 134 6.77 -11.04 -6.96
C LEU A 134 6.80 -9.59 -7.46
N LEU A 135 7.97 -8.95 -7.46
CA LEU A 135 8.14 -7.57 -7.88
C LEU A 135 7.88 -7.36 -9.37
N GLU A 136 8.16 -8.36 -10.21
CA GLU A 136 7.77 -8.37 -11.62
C GLU A 136 6.25 -8.45 -11.77
N ALA A 137 5.60 -9.36 -11.05
CA ALA A 137 4.14 -9.47 -11.03
C ALA A 137 3.45 -8.17 -10.56
N MET A 138 4.06 -7.45 -9.61
CA MET A 138 3.58 -6.14 -9.15
C MET A 138 3.64 -5.08 -10.26
N GLU A 139 4.72 -5.03 -11.02
CA GLU A 139 4.94 -4.00 -12.06
C GLU A 139 4.12 -4.29 -13.30
N GLU A 140 4.17 -5.53 -13.79
CA GLU A 140 3.52 -5.95 -15.04
C GLU A 140 2.03 -6.29 -14.86
N ARG A 141 1.54 -6.51 -13.63
CA ARG A 141 0.19 -6.99 -13.29
C ARG A 141 -0.19 -8.27 -14.02
N GLN A 142 0.80 -9.05 -14.35
CA GLN A 142 0.72 -10.36 -14.96
C GLN A 142 1.90 -11.20 -14.52
N VAL A 143 1.80 -12.50 -14.72
CA VAL A 143 2.92 -13.43 -14.59
C VAL A 143 3.13 -14.14 -15.91
N SER A 144 4.40 -14.38 -16.26
CA SER A 144 4.77 -15.15 -17.45
C SER A 144 5.14 -16.58 -17.03
N VAL A 145 4.34 -17.54 -17.44
CA VAL A 145 4.59 -18.97 -17.19
C VAL A 145 4.60 -19.70 -18.54
N ASP A 146 5.69 -20.39 -18.82
CA ASP A 146 5.90 -21.11 -20.10
C ASP A 146 5.75 -20.17 -21.33
N GLY A 147 6.30 -18.95 -21.24
CA GLY A 147 6.22 -17.95 -22.30
C GLY A 147 4.82 -17.37 -22.54
N ARG A 148 3.83 -17.70 -21.70
CA ARG A 148 2.45 -17.19 -21.81
C ARG A 148 2.16 -16.19 -20.70
N PRO A 149 1.78 -14.95 -21.02
CA PRO A 149 1.36 -13.97 -20.03
C PRO A 149 -0.02 -14.36 -19.46
N ARG A 150 -0.18 -14.21 -18.15
CA ARG A 150 -1.41 -14.46 -17.40
C ARG A 150 -1.72 -13.25 -16.55
N ALA A 151 -2.80 -12.55 -16.88
CA ALA A 151 -3.23 -11.35 -16.17
C ALA A 151 -3.62 -11.68 -14.72
N LEU A 152 -3.26 -10.81 -13.81
CA LEU A 152 -3.69 -10.85 -12.42
C LEU A 152 -5.06 -10.15 -12.26
N PRO A 153 -5.82 -10.45 -11.17
CA PRO A 153 -7.09 -9.79 -10.90
C PRO A 153 -6.96 -8.26 -10.79
N ASP A 154 -8.01 -7.51 -11.11
CA ASP A 154 -8.09 -6.06 -10.83
C ASP A 154 -9.19 -5.80 -9.77
N PRO A 155 -8.87 -5.18 -8.62
CA PRO A 155 -7.55 -4.71 -8.22
C PRO A 155 -6.56 -5.83 -7.86
N PHE A 156 -5.27 -5.61 -8.14
CA PHE A 156 -4.18 -6.41 -7.59
C PHE A 156 -3.28 -5.50 -6.76
N VAL A 157 -3.22 -5.74 -5.47
CA VAL A 157 -2.37 -4.98 -4.53
C VAL A 157 -1.59 -5.93 -3.65
N VAL A 158 -0.28 -5.77 -3.63
CA VAL A 158 0.62 -6.46 -2.71
C VAL A 158 0.83 -5.58 -1.49
N ILE A 159 0.63 -6.17 -0.33
CA ILE A 159 0.96 -5.62 0.97
C ILE A 159 2.10 -6.48 1.51
N ALA A 160 3.33 -6.00 1.33
CA ALA A 160 4.51 -6.71 1.82
C ALA A 160 4.82 -6.27 3.25
N THR A 161 5.33 -7.17 4.08
CA THR A 161 5.78 -6.82 5.42
C THR A 161 7.28 -7.06 5.56
N GLN A 162 7.91 -6.22 6.38
CA GLN A 162 9.29 -6.40 6.85
C GLN A 162 9.34 -6.27 8.36
N ASN A 163 10.22 -7.06 8.96
CA ASN A 163 10.57 -6.89 10.36
C ASN A 163 11.91 -6.14 10.45
N PRO A 164 11.95 -4.92 10.99
CA PRO A 164 13.18 -4.13 11.03
C PRO A 164 14.21 -4.64 12.04
N VAL A 165 13.82 -5.53 12.95
CA VAL A 165 14.69 -6.01 14.04
C VAL A 165 15.44 -7.30 13.69
N GLU A 166 15.01 -8.02 12.65
CA GLU A 166 15.63 -9.27 12.23
C GLU A 166 16.65 -9.02 11.12
N TYR A 167 17.93 -9.15 11.47
CA TYR A 167 19.04 -9.05 10.51
C TYR A 167 19.57 -10.42 10.07
N GLU A 168 19.49 -11.44 10.93
CA GLU A 168 20.01 -12.77 10.65
C GLU A 168 19.11 -13.54 9.69
N GLY A 169 19.68 -14.08 8.61
CA GLY A 169 18.93 -14.84 7.61
C GLY A 169 18.00 -13.99 6.73
N THR A 170 18.25 -12.69 6.62
CA THR A 170 17.44 -11.79 5.77
C THR A 170 18.20 -11.33 4.52
N TYR A 171 17.43 -11.05 3.46
CA TYR A 171 17.91 -10.48 2.20
C TYR A 171 17.21 -9.11 2.02
N PRO A 172 17.89 -8.00 2.32
CA PRO A 172 17.28 -6.68 2.18
C PRO A 172 16.87 -6.43 0.73
N LEU A 173 15.75 -5.72 0.55
CA LEU A 173 15.31 -5.28 -0.76
C LEU A 173 16.22 -4.14 -1.25
N PRO A 174 16.82 -4.25 -2.45
CA PRO A 174 17.55 -3.14 -3.06
C PRO A 174 16.64 -1.93 -3.30
N GLU A 175 17.23 -0.72 -3.36
CA GLU A 175 16.51 0.54 -3.53
C GLU A 175 15.61 0.55 -4.78
N ALA A 176 16.07 0.00 -5.89
CA ALA A 176 15.29 -0.12 -7.12
C ALA A 176 14.03 -0.99 -6.96
N GLN A 177 14.06 -1.93 -6.02
CA GLN A 177 12.93 -2.78 -5.68
C GLN A 177 11.98 -2.08 -4.69
N LEU A 178 12.54 -1.35 -3.72
CA LEU A 178 11.77 -0.51 -2.79
C LEU A 178 10.98 0.58 -3.52
N ASP A 179 11.52 1.16 -4.58
CA ASP A 179 10.85 2.20 -5.39
C ASP A 179 9.57 1.71 -6.11
N ARG A 180 9.33 0.39 -6.18
CA ARG A 180 8.08 -0.20 -6.70
C ARG A 180 6.91 -0.10 -5.72
N PHE A 181 7.17 0.05 -4.44
CA PHE A 181 6.12 0.30 -3.45
C PHE A 181 5.69 1.76 -3.49
N LEU A 182 4.39 2.01 -3.55
CA LEU A 182 3.84 3.37 -3.52
C LEU A 182 4.10 4.03 -2.17
N LEU A 183 3.81 3.31 -1.09
CA LEU A 183 3.93 3.79 0.29
C LEU A 183 4.70 2.78 1.14
N LYS A 184 5.53 3.29 2.07
CA LYS A 184 6.06 2.55 3.20
C LYS A 184 5.36 3.05 4.47
N LEU A 185 4.56 2.18 5.07
CA LEU A 185 3.81 2.45 6.30
C LEU A 185 4.51 1.85 7.50
N THR A 186 4.51 2.56 8.61
CA THR A 186 5.01 2.05 9.89
C THR A 186 3.85 1.67 10.79
N MET A 187 3.95 0.50 11.41
CA MET A 187 3.03 0.04 12.43
C MET A 187 3.77 -0.06 13.77
N PRO A 188 3.72 0.98 14.60
CA PRO A 188 4.36 0.95 15.91
C PRO A 188 3.62 0.00 16.86
N LEU A 189 4.23 -0.28 18.01
CA LEU A 189 3.51 -0.90 19.12
C LEU A 189 2.33 -0.01 19.53
N PRO A 190 1.19 -0.62 19.90
CA PRO A 190 0.03 0.13 20.38
C PRO A 190 0.37 0.93 21.65
N SER A 191 -0.36 2.03 21.88
CA SER A 191 -0.32 2.73 23.15
C SER A 191 -0.89 1.85 24.28
N ARG A 192 -0.61 2.21 25.52
CA ARG A 192 -1.14 1.48 26.68
C ARG A 192 -2.67 1.37 26.66
N GLU A 193 -3.35 2.43 26.26
CA GLU A 193 -4.81 2.50 26.15
C GLU A 193 -5.34 1.56 25.08
N GLU A 194 -4.65 1.51 23.92
CA GLU A 194 -4.96 0.59 22.83
C GLU A 194 -4.71 -0.87 23.24
N GLU A 195 -3.62 -1.18 23.93
CA GLU A 195 -3.34 -2.53 24.46
C GLU A 195 -4.44 -2.99 25.42
N VAL A 196 -4.87 -2.14 26.35
CA VAL A 196 -5.99 -2.44 27.25
C VAL A 196 -7.26 -2.70 26.45
N GLY A 197 -7.52 -1.91 25.39
CA GLY A 197 -8.66 -2.13 24.49
C GLY A 197 -8.60 -3.47 23.76
N ILE A 198 -7.42 -3.87 23.27
CA ILE A 198 -7.20 -5.17 22.63
C ILE A 198 -7.50 -6.31 23.61
N LEU A 199 -6.92 -6.27 24.80
CA LEU A 199 -7.14 -7.31 25.82
C LEU A 199 -8.61 -7.39 26.26
N HIS A 200 -9.28 -6.25 26.40
CA HIS A 200 -10.70 -6.22 26.74
C HIS A 200 -11.55 -6.90 25.66
N ARG A 201 -11.29 -6.63 24.37
CA ARG A 201 -11.99 -7.29 23.25
C ARG A 201 -11.82 -8.82 23.31
N HIS A 202 -10.60 -9.31 23.54
CA HIS A 202 -10.34 -10.74 23.68
C HIS A 202 -11.05 -11.33 24.90
N ALA A 203 -11.05 -10.62 26.04
CA ALA A 203 -11.77 -11.06 27.24
C ALA A 203 -13.29 -11.12 27.05
N THR A 204 -13.85 -10.33 26.13
CA THR A 204 -15.27 -10.33 25.80
C THR A 204 -15.62 -11.21 24.61
N GLY A 205 -14.70 -12.09 24.16
CA GLY A 205 -14.97 -13.12 23.15
C GLY A 205 -14.65 -12.73 21.71
N PHE A 206 -13.84 -11.69 21.48
CA PHE A 206 -13.37 -11.37 20.13
C PHE A 206 -12.51 -12.52 19.59
N ASP A 207 -12.93 -13.05 18.41
CA ASP A 207 -12.17 -14.03 17.66
C ASP A 207 -11.60 -13.38 16.36
N PRO A 208 -10.28 -13.19 16.26
CA PRO A 208 -9.67 -12.63 15.05
C PRO A 208 -9.83 -13.51 13.82
N MET A 209 -10.22 -14.77 13.97
CA MET A 209 -10.50 -15.67 12.84
C MET A 209 -11.92 -15.50 12.30
N ASN A 210 -12.84 -14.92 13.08
CA ASN A 210 -14.25 -14.71 12.72
C ASN A 210 -14.59 -13.21 12.69
N LEU A 211 -14.18 -12.52 11.61
CA LEU A 211 -14.43 -11.09 11.43
C LEU A 211 -15.91 -10.74 11.32
N ALA A 212 -16.73 -11.64 10.78
CA ALA A 212 -18.18 -11.43 10.69
C ALA A 212 -18.82 -11.39 12.09
N ALA A 213 -18.37 -12.22 13.03
CA ALA A 213 -18.83 -12.15 14.44
C ALA A 213 -18.38 -10.86 15.12
N ALA A 214 -17.26 -10.26 14.69
CA ALA A 214 -16.82 -8.93 15.15
C ALA A 214 -17.63 -7.79 14.50
N GLY A 215 -18.61 -8.09 13.63
CA GLY A 215 -19.45 -7.14 12.94
C GLY A 215 -18.79 -6.44 11.75
N VAL A 216 -17.69 -6.98 11.22
CA VAL A 216 -17.08 -6.47 9.99
C VAL A 216 -17.93 -6.92 8.80
N THR A 217 -18.41 -5.94 8.03
CA THR A 217 -19.27 -6.16 6.87
C THR A 217 -18.70 -5.46 5.64
N PRO A 218 -18.96 -5.98 4.42
CA PRO A 218 -18.58 -5.27 3.21
C PRO A 218 -19.29 -3.91 3.12
N VAL A 219 -18.52 -2.83 2.93
CA VAL A 219 -19.03 -1.46 2.78
C VAL A 219 -18.64 -0.85 1.43
N ALA A 220 -17.69 -1.44 0.73
CA ALA A 220 -17.28 -1.07 -0.61
C ALA A 220 -16.81 -2.31 -1.37
N GLY A 221 -16.75 -2.22 -2.70
CA GLY A 221 -16.31 -3.31 -3.56
C GLY A 221 -15.59 -2.81 -4.81
N PRO A 222 -15.38 -3.67 -5.82
CA PRO A 222 -14.73 -3.30 -7.07
C PRO A 222 -15.40 -2.13 -7.80
N ALA A 223 -16.73 -2.00 -7.71
CA ALA A 223 -17.48 -0.92 -8.36
C ALA A 223 -17.16 0.44 -7.73
N GLU A 224 -17.22 0.55 -6.39
CA GLU A 224 -16.87 1.76 -5.65
C GLU A 224 -15.41 2.12 -5.86
N LEU A 225 -14.50 1.15 -5.90
CA LEU A 225 -13.08 1.39 -6.22
C LEU A 225 -12.90 1.94 -7.63
N ALA A 226 -13.64 1.43 -8.63
CA ALA A 226 -13.57 1.91 -9.99
C ALA A 226 -14.11 3.36 -10.12
N ALA A 227 -15.26 3.65 -9.51
CA ALA A 227 -15.86 4.99 -9.47
C ALA A 227 -14.93 6.00 -8.77
N ALA A 228 -14.38 5.62 -7.61
CA ALA A 228 -13.42 6.44 -6.87
C ALA A 228 -12.15 6.76 -7.69
N ARG A 229 -11.58 5.75 -8.36
CA ARG A 229 -10.40 5.94 -9.23
C ARG A 229 -10.69 6.87 -10.40
N ALA A 230 -11.87 6.80 -10.98
CA ALA A 230 -12.29 7.74 -12.02
C ALA A 230 -12.40 9.17 -11.48
N ALA A 231 -13.00 9.34 -10.30
CA ALA A 231 -13.16 10.63 -9.64
C ALA A 231 -11.82 11.24 -9.20
N VAL A 232 -10.89 10.45 -8.63
CA VAL A 232 -9.55 10.92 -8.28
C VAL A 232 -8.84 11.56 -9.48
N ARG A 233 -9.04 11.06 -10.69
CA ARG A 233 -8.42 11.62 -11.91
C ARG A 233 -8.92 13.03 -12.24
N THR A 234 -10.09 13.44 -11.76
CA THR A 234 -10.65 14.77 -12.01
C THR A 234 -10.22 15.82 -11.00
N VAL A 235 -9.59 15.40 -9.87
CA VAL A 235 -9.07 16.33 -8.86
C VAL A 235 -8.03 17.26 -9.48
N ALA A 236 -8.19 18.55 -9.34
CA ALA A 236 -7.32 19.56 -9.91
C ALA A 236 -5.94 19.57 -9.24
N LEU A 237 -4.90 19.78 -10.04
CA LEU A 237 -3.52 19.86 -9.60
C LEU A 237 -2.88 21.12 -10.19
N ALA A 238 -2.75 22.15 -9.34
CA ALA A 238 -2.18 23.43 -9.77
C ALA A 238 -0.68 23.28 -10.13
N PRO A 239 -0.18 24.00 -11.15
CA PRO A 239 1.25 23.95 -11.53
C PRO A 239 2.20 24.25 -10.37
N GLU A 240 1.80 25.13 -9.45
CA GLU A 240 2.54 25.52 -8.27
C GLU A 240 2.71 24.33 -7.29
N VAL A 241 1.67 23.51 -7.13
CA VAL A 241 1.74 22.29 -6.31
C VAL A 241 2.61 21.23 -6.97
N ILE A 242 2.56 21.12 -8.30
CA ILE A 242 3.48 20.24 -9.05
C ILE A 242 4.94 20.68 -8.83
N GLY A 243 5.20 22.00 -8.95
CA GLY A 243 6.50 22.61 -8.68
C GLY A 243 6.99 22.27 -7.26
N TYR A 244 6.11 22.41 -6.26
CA TYR A 244 6.41 22.10 -4.86
C TYR A 244 6.81 20.63 -4.66
N VAL A 245 6.11 19.68 -5.27
CA VAL A 245 6.49 18.25 -5.24
C VAL A 245 7.88 18.04 -5.82
N VAL A 246 8.20 18.70 -6.94
CA VAL A 246 9.52 18.60 -7.57
C VAL A 246 10.59 19.19 -6.66
N ASP A 247 10.33 20.36 -6.04
CA ASP A 247 11.29 21.04 -5.17
C ASP A 247 11.60 20.22 -3.91
N LEU A 248 10.57 19.59 -3.30
CA LEU A 248 10.76 18.64 -2.20
C LEU A 248 11.68 17.48 -2.61
N CYS A 249 11.40 16.84 -3.75
CA CYS A 249 12.21 15.72 -4.22
C CYS A 249 13.64 16.16 -4.58
N ARG A 250 13.82 17.34 -5.16
CA ARG A 250 15.16 17.91 -5.46
C ARG A 250 15.92 18.22 -4.18
N ALA A 251 15.26 18.77 -3.15
CA ALA A 251 15.87 19.05 -1.87
C ALA A 251 16.44 17.80 -1.21
N THR A 252 15.78 16.64 -1.32
CA THR A 252 16.34 15.36 -0.83
C THR A 252 17.65 15.01 -1.52
N ARG A 253 17.78 15.28 -2.84
CA ARG A 253 18.99 14.97 -3.62
C ARG A 253 20.18 15.89 -3.29
N HIS A 254 19.90 17.08 -2.73
CA HIS A 254 20.92 18.06 -2.35
C HIS A 254 21.26 18.02 -0.85
N SER A 255 20.56 17.18 -0.08
CA SER A 255 20.86 17.02 1.35
C SER A 255 22.24 16.37 1.56
N PRO A 256 23.12 16.95 2.39
CA PRO A 256 24.44 16.39 2.66
C PRO A 256 24.39 15.01 3.34
N ALA A 257 23.31 14.72 4.06
CA ALA A 257 23.11 13.44 4.74
C ALA A 257 22.69 12.31 3.77
N VAL A 258 22.30 12.64 2.53
CA VAL A 258 21.68 11.69 1.58
C VAL A 258 22.72 11.20 0.56
N ARG A 259 22.79 9.89 0.39
CA ARG A 259 23.54 9.23 -0.69
C ARG A 259 22.71 9.17 -1.97
N LEU A 260 21.45 8.72 -1.84
CA LEU A 260 20.48 8.62 -2.95
C LEU A 260 19.18 9.29 -2.55
N GLY A 261 18.79 10.35 -3.25
CA GLY A 261 17.53 11.06 -3.04
C GLY A 261 16.41 10.56 -3.96
N VAL A 262 15.24 11.12 -3.75
CA VAL A 262 13.99 10.69 -4.41
C VAL A 262 14.07 10.80 -5.94
N SER A 263 13.72 9.72 -6.63
CA SER A 263 13.65 9.63 -8.09
C SER A 263 12.43 10.39 -8.67
N PRO A 264 12.36 10.64 -10.00
CA PRO A 264 11.14 11.15 -10.63
C PRO A 264 9.92 10.21 -10.43
N ARG A 265 10.13 8.90 -10.33
CA ARG A 265 9.09 7.91 -10.00
C ARG A 265 8.52 8.19 -8.61
N GLY A 266 9.38 8.49 -7.62
CA GLY A 266 8.96 8.88 -6.27
C GLY A 266 8.17 10.19 -6.25
N ALA A 267 8.54 11.18 -7.07
CA ALA A 267 7.77 12.42 -7.22
C ALA A 267 6.35 12.14 -7.77
N THR A 268 6.23 11.28 -8.79
CA THR A 268 4.94 10.85 -9.34
C THR A 268 4.12 10.09 -8.30
N ALA A 269 4.75 9.22 -7.51
CA ALA A 269 4.10 8.50 -6.43
C ALA A 269 3.51 9.44 -5.38
N LEU A 270 4.29 10.42 -4.90
CA LEU A 270 3.84 11.42 -3.95
C LEU A 270 2.68 12.25 -4.51
N MET A 271 2.80 12.75 -5.75
CA MET A 271 1.75 13.52 -6.41
C MET A 271 0.45 12.75 -6.52
N THR A 272 0.52 11.47 -6.94
CA THR A 272 -0.67 10.62 -7.10
C THR A 272 -1.32 10.31 -5.75
N ALA A 273 -0.51 10.04 -4.72
CA ALA A 273 -0.98 9.79 -3.37
C ALA A 273 -1.64 11.05 -2.77
N ALA A 274 -1.04 12.23 -2.93
CA ALA A 274 -1.61 13.50 -2.46
C ALA A 274 -2.94 13.83 -3.15
N ARG A 275 -3.04 13.57 -4.46
CA ARG A 275 -4.27 13.74 -5.23
C ARG A 275 -5.40 12.83 -4.72
N THR A 276 -5.06 11.59 -4.42
CA THR A 276 -6.00 10.60 -3.85
C THR A 276 -6.44 11.02 -2.44
N TRP A 277 -5.52 11.51 -1.63
CA TRP A 277 -5.82 12.00 -0.29
C TRP A 277 -6.73 13.23 -0.30
N ALA A 278 -6.50 14.19 -1.21
CA ALA A 278 -7.36 15.35 -1.39
C ALA A 278 -8.81 14.92 -1.69
N TRP A 279 -9.00 13.96 -2.60
CA TRP A 279 -10.32 13.44 -2.92
C TRP A 279 -10.99 12.71 -1.74
N LEU A 280 -10.26 11.85 -1.02
CA LEU A 280 -10.77 11.19 0.20
C LEU A 280 -11.15 12.18 1.27
N SER A 281 -10.49 13.36 1.31
CA SER A 281 -10.79 14.48 2.23
C SER A 281 -11.91 15.37 1.73
N GLY A 282 -12.62 15.03 0.65
CA GLY A 282 -13.76 15.75 0.12
C GLY A 282 -13.42 16.98 -0.72
N ARG A 283 -12.20 17.06 -1.25
CA ARG A 283 -11.77 18.20 -2.07
C ARG A 283 -11.56 17.78 -3.52
N ASP A 284 -11.81 18.70 -4.44
CA ASP A 284 -11.60 18.56 -5.87
C ASP A 284 -10.29 19.20 -6.37
N TYR A 285 -9.43 19.63 -5.44
CA TYR A 285 -8.10 20.19 -5.68
C TYR A 285 -7.09 19.72 -4.62
N VAL A 286 -5.82 19.68 -5.00
CA VAL A 286 -4.70 19.32 -4.12
C VAL A 286 -4.10 20.56 -3.47
N THR A 287 -3.86 20.48 -2.17
CA THR A 287 -3.15 21.51 -1.40
C THR A 287 -1.72 21.09 -1.09
N PRO A 288 -0.81 22.03 -0.78
CA PRO A 288 0.52 21.69 -0.28
C PRO A 288 0.51 20.84 0.99
N ASP A 289 -0.52 20.98 1.84
CA ASP A 289 -0.66 20.20 3.07
C ASP A 289 -0.98 18.72 2.78
N ASP A 290 -1.67 18.43 1.67
CA ASP A 290 -1.87 17.04 1.21
C ASP A 290 -0.54 16.41 0.82
N VAL A 291 0.30 17.16 0.12
CA VAL A 291 1.65 16.73 -0.25
C VAL A 291 2.48 16.45 1.00
N LYS A 292 2.47 17.35 2.00
CA LYS A 292 3.19 17.16 3.28
C LYS A 292 2.71 15.92 4.03
N THR A 293 1.40 15.71 4.08
CA THR A 293 0.78 14.55 4.77
C THR A 293 1.28 13.23 4.22
N LEU A 294 1.40 13.14 2.89
CA LEU A 294 1.83 11.91 2.21
C LEU A 294 3.34 11.83 1.96
N ALA A 295 4.11 12.89 2.25
CA ALA A 295 5.54 12.93 1.95
C ALA A 295 6.33 11.81 2.66
N ARG A 296 6.17 11.66 3.98
CA ARG A 296 6.88 10.59 4.71
C ARG A 296 6.53 9.19 4.20
N PRO A 297 5.26 8.76 4.18
CA PRO A 297 4.95 7.40 3.73
C PRO A 297 5.30 7.16 2.25
N ALA A 298 5.27 8.17 1.39
CA ALA A 298 5.62 8.03 -0.01
C ALA A 298 7.13 8.07 -0.26
N LEU A 299 7.93 8.75 0.56
CA LEU A 299 9.32 9.05 0.24
C LEU A 299 10.36 8.38 1.16
N ARG A 300 10.00 7.95 2.39
CA ARG A 300 10.98 7.44 3.36
C ARG A 300 11.80 6.25 2.89
N HIS A 301 11.24 5.40 2.04
CA HIS A 301 11.92 4.23 1.46
C HIS A 301 12.65 4.55 0.14
N ARG A 302 12.66 5.82 -0.26
CA ARG A 302 13.31 6.36 -1.46
C ARG A 302 14.46 7.31 -1.14
N VAL A 303 14.73 7.50 0.15
CA VAL A 303 15.85 8.30 0.66
C VAL A 303 16.83 7.37 1.33
N GLU A 304 18.02 7.28 0.77
CA GLU A 304 19.13 6.51 1.31
C GLU A 304 20.16 7.45 1.91
N LEU A 305 20.52 7.21 3.15
CA LEU A 305 21.47 8.02 3.87
C LEU A 305 22.92 7.64 3.54
N ARG A 306 23.85 8.52 3.82
CA ARG A 306 25.27 8.21 3.89
C ARG A 306 25.56 7.49 5.20
N ALA A 307 26.50 6.57 5.18
CA ALA A 307 26.85 5.78 6.37
C ALA A 307 27.27 6.69 7.56
N GLU A 308 27.97 7.78 7.27
CA GLU A 308 28.39 8.74 8.30
C GLU A 308 27.18 9.40 8.96
N ALA A 309 26.18 9.77 8.18
CA ALA A 309 24.96 10.40 8.70
C ALA A 309 24.13 9.41 9.54
N GLU A 310 24.06 8.14 9.13
CA GLU A 310 23.39 7.09 9.92
C GLU A 310 24.09 6.87 11.27
N LEU A 311 25.42 6.86 11.29
CA LEU A 311 26.20 6.75 12.53
C LEU A 311 25.99 7.94 13.47
N GLU A 312 25.71 9.13 12.92
CA GLU A 312 25.36 10.34 13.67
C GLU A 312 23.90 10.36 14.14
N GLY A 313 23.11 9.31 13.82
CA GLY A 313 21.72 9.16 14.25
C GLY A 313 20.69 9.83 13.32
N ALA A 314 21.09 10.21 12.09
CA ALA A 314 20.14 10.69 11.09
C ALA A 314 19.19 9.56 10.69
N SER A 315 17.97 9.93 10.30
CA SER A 315 16.97 9.00 9.76
C SER A 315 16.35 9.55 8.48
N PRO A 316 15.84 8.70 7.56
CA PRO A 316 15.13 9.18 6.38
C PRO A 316 13.97 10.13 6.73
N ASP A 317 13.22 9.85 7.80
CA ASP A 317 12.14 10.72 8.26
C ASP A 317 12.66 12.08 8.76
N GLY A 318 13.77 12.11 9.49
CA GLY A 318 14.39 13.36 9.94
C GLY A 318 14.88 14.24 8.79
N VAL A 319 15.44 13.62 7.74
CA VAL A 319 15.79 14.34 6.50
C VAL A 319 14.54 14.90 5.83
N LEU A 320 13.48 14.11 5.70
CA LEU A 320 12.21 14.56 5.11
C LEU A 320 11.60 15.70 5.92
N ASP A 321 11.67 15.66 7.25
CA ASP A 321 11.20 16.75 8.12
C ASP A 321 11.95 18.05 7.86
N THR A 322 13.27 17.97 7.72
CA THR A 322 14.09 19.12 7.39
C THR A 322 13.74 19.70 6.02
N VAL A 323 13.54 18.82 5.02
CA VAL A 323 13.15 19.22 3.67
C VAL A 323 11.77 19.90 3.69
N LEU A 324 10.78 19.29 4.38
CA LEU A 324 9.44 19.85 4.51
C LEU A 324 9.38 21.21 5.23
N ALA A 325 10.33 21.45 6.14
CA ALA A 325 10.43 22.71 6.88
C ALA A 325 11.14 23.81 6.06
N THR A 326 12.06 23.43 5.16
CA THR A 326 12.94 24.38 4.46
C THR A 326 12.44 24.76 3.07
N VAL A 327 11.75 23.86 2.37
CA VAL A 327 11.23 24.14 1.02
C VAL A 327 10.01 25.07 1.12
N PRO A 328 10.05 26.24 0.43
CA PRO A 328 8.95 27.19 0.49
C PRO A 328 7.63 26.60 -0.02
N VAL A 329 6.57 26.83 0.73
CA VAL A 329 5.20 26.45 0.33
C VAL A 329 4.71 27.45 -0.70
N PRO A 330 4.15 27.00 -1.85
CA PRO A 330 3.53 27.89 -2.83
C PRO A 330 2.34 28.65 -2.21
N ARG A 331 2.18 29.91 -2.64
CA ARG A 331 1.10 30.81 -2.19
C ARG A 331 -0.09 30.72 -3.11
#